data_6f433766ee9975653f3f0384f3ff9dba
#
_entry.id   6f433766ee9975653f3f0384f3ff9dba
#
_cell.length_a   1.000
_cell.length_b   1.000
_cell.length_c   1.000
_cell.angle_alpha   90.00
_cell.angle_beta   90.00
_cell.angle_gamma   90.00
#
_symmetry.space_group_name_H-M   'P 1'
#
loop_
_entity.id
_entity.type
_entity.pdbx_description
1 polymer ?
#
loop_
_entity_poly.entity_id
_entity_poly.type
_entity_poly.pdbx_seq_one_letter_code
_entity_poly.pdbx_strand_id
1 'polypeptide(L)'
;SAPTRWADIGPTNRWAMFDNAVGTRTTATGALTVVLRPGAVGGLALLELEGRQATVTMKDAPGGATIYSKTVELDGTLIDSIYDWFYAEYEQLTDFVLTDLPVHFVSNELTVTITGSSVVACGVCHMGPALQIGVVQKGASVGIVDYSRKAVDAFGNYSITKRAFSKRSDLQLVTDAGQFNRVFRTLAG
;
A
#
# COMPACT_ATOMS: atom_id res chain seq x y z
N SER A 1 36.26 22.52 -20.52
CA SER A 1 35.50 22.26 -19.27
C SER A 1 34.92 20.88 -19.33
N ALA A 2 35.19 20.03 -18.35
CA ALA A 2 34.58 18.71 -18.28
C ALA A 2 33.06 18.85 -18.19
N PRO A 3 32.26 18.03 -18.91
CA PRO A 3 30.82 18.07 -18.78
C PRO A 3 30.42 17.72 -17.34
N THR A 4 29.59 18.56 -16.74
CA THR A 4 29.04 18.32 -15.40
C THR A 4 28.20 17.04 -15.50
N ARG A 5 28.67 15.94 -14.94
CA ARG A 5 27.94 14.70 -14.89
C ARG A 5 27.05 14.73 -13.65
N TRP A 6 25.76 14.76 -13.85
CA TRP A 6 24.78 14.54 -12.81
C TRP A 6 24.60 13.03 -12.62
N ALA A 7 24.66 12.58 -11.37
CA ALA A 7 24.27 11.23 -11.01
C ALA A 7 22.89 11.32 -10.34
N ASP A 8 21.95 10.50 -10.79
CA ASP A 8 20.70 10.31 -10.10
C ASP A 8 20.97 9.51 -8.82
N ILE A 9 20.70 10.10 -7.66
CA ILE A 9 20.85 9.49 -6.34
C ILE A 9 19.52 9.03 -5.74
N GLY A 10 18.45 9.08 -6.54
CA GLY A 10 17.09 8.75 -6.11
C GLY A 10 16.32 9.91 -5.47
N PRO A 11 15.07 9.68 -5.09
CA PRO A 11 14.20 10.69 -4.51
C PRO A 11 14.67 11.12 -3.11
N THR A 12 14.39 12.35 -2.76
CA THR A 12 14.57 12.81 -1.37
C THR A 12 13.53 12.16 -0.47
N ASN A 13 13.80 12.05 0.83
CA ASN A 13 12.88 11.46 1.82
C ASN A 13 11.42 11.93 1.68
N ARG A 14 11.20 13.20 1.34
CA ARG A 14 9.86 13.76 1.16
C ARG A 14 9.08 13.14 -0.01
N TRP A 15 9.78 12.69 -1.05
CA TRP A 15 9.17 12.21 -2.30
C TRP A 15 9.29 10.71 -2.48
N ALA A 16 9.98 10.02 -1.56
CA ALA A 16 10.26 8.59 -1.67
C ALA A 16 8.98 7.74 -1.74
N MET A 17 7.93 8.11 -1.00
CA MET A 17 6.64 7.40 -1.04
C MET A 17 5.83 7.59 -2.34
N PHE A 18 6.26 8.46 -3.24
CA PHE A 18 5.59 8.75 -4.51
C PHE A 18 6.37 8.26 -5.72
N ASP A 19 7.54 7.67 -5.50
CA ASP A 19 8.25 6.99 -6.57
C ASP A 19 7.62 5.60 -6.83
N ASN A 20 7.96 5.00 -7.95
CA ASN A 20 7.52 3.65 -8.28
C ASN A 20 8.58 2.59 -7.92
N ALA A 21 9.54 2.95 -7.05
CA ALA A 21 10.60 2.06 -6.64
C ALA A 21 10.24 1.34 -5.33
N VAL A 22 10.35 0.02 -5.33
CA VAL A 22 10.15 -0.78 -4.13
C VAL A 22 11.39 -0.65 -3.23
N GLY A 23 11.16 -0.39 -1.94
CA GLY A 23 12.22 -0.29 -0.92
C GLY A 23 12.69 1.13 -0.62
N THR A 24 12.22 2.15 -1.34
CA THR A 24 12.34 3.55 -0.94
C THR A 24 11.19 3.94 -0.02
N ARG A 25 11.47 4.68 1.05
CA ARG A 25 10.43 5.06 2.02
C ARG A 25 10.56 6.49 2.47
N THR A 26 9.42 7.17 2.64
CA THR A 26 9.34 8.44 3.36
C THR A 26 9.25 8.13 4.85
N THR A 27 10.16 8.68 5.63
CA THR A 27 10.24 8.44 7.09
C THR A 27 10.12 9.73 7.89
N ALA A 28 9.54 9.65 9.07
CA ALA A 28 9.47 10.74 10.05
C ALA A 28 9.53 10.18 11.47
N THR A 29 9.83 11.03 12.46
CA THR A 29 9.81 10.64 13.88
C THR A 29 8.47 11.02 14.49
N GLY A 30 7.77 10.05 15.07
CA GLY A 30 6.51 10.20 15.79
C GLY A 30 5.29 10.36 14.87
N ALA A 31 5.33 11.24 13.88
CA ALA A 31 4.22 11.43 12.95
C ALA A 31 4.70 11.83 11.56
N LEU A 32 4.10 11.23 10.54
CA LEU A 32 4.24 11.60 9.13
C LEU A 32 2.89 12.14 8.65
N THR A 33 2.84 13.41 8.28
CA THR A 33 1.63 14.02 7.71
C THR A 33 1.92 14.55 6.32
N VAL A 34 1.09 14.14 5.37
CA VAL A 34 1.17 14.57 3.98
C VAL A 34 -0.17 15.11 3.53
N VAL A 35 -0.15 16.31 2.94
CA VAL A 35 -1.33 16.97 2.40
C VAL A 35 -1.22 16.98 0.88
N LEU A 36 -2.22 16.47 0.22
CA LEU A 36 -2.27 16.23 -1.21
C LEU A 36 -3.51 16.87 -1.82
N ARG A 37 -3.42 17.25 -3.09
CA ARG A 37 -4.54 17.80 -3.87
C ARG A 37 -4.67 17.01 -5.17
N PRO A 38 -5.19 15.78 -5.08
CA PRO A 38 -5.18 14.86 -6.21
C PRO A 38 -6.23 15.15 -7.29
N GLY A 39 -7.17 16.08 -7.05
CA GLY A 39 -8.35 16.21 -7.89
C GLY A 39 -9.36 15.08 -7.66
N ALA A 40 -10.01 14.59 -8.71
CA ALA A 40 -10.99 13.50 -8.60
C ALA A 40 -10.28 12.18 -8.28
N VAL A 41 -10.41 11.70 -7.04
CA VAL A 41 -9.84 10.45 -6.55
C VAL A 41 -10.91 9.60 -5.88
N GLY A 42 -10.93 8.31 -6.19
CA GLY A 42 -11.87 7.34 -5.59
C GLY A 42 -11.18 6.28 -4.75
N GLY A 43 -9.86 6.13 -4.88
CA GLY A 43 -9.08 5.15 -4.15
C GLY A 43 -7.71 5.66 -3.72
N LEU A 44 -7.23 5.11 -2.60
CA LEU A 44 -5.92 5.36 -2.02
C LEU A 44 -5.33 4.02 -1.59
N ALA A 45 -4.08 3.76 -1.96
CA ALA A 45 -3.30 2.64 -1.45
C ALA A 45 -2.04 3.15 -0.77
N LEU A 46 -1.85 2.74 0.47
CA LEU A 46 -0.64 2.97 1.26
C LEU A 46 0.00 1.62 1.51
N LEU A 47 1.25 1.45 1.10
CA LEU A 47 1.97 0.20 1.21
C LEU A 47 3.30 0.41 1.95
N GLU A 48 3.81 -0.67 2.53
CA GLU A 48 5.01 -0.66 3.37
C GLU A 48 4.92 0.37 4.51
N LEU A 49 3.78 0.34 5.20
CA LEU A 49 3.53 1.20 6.35
C LEU A 49 4.29 0.72 7.58
N GLU A 50 4.85 1.67 8.31
CA GLU A 50 5.42 1.47 9.63
C GLU A 50 4.85 2.55 10.56
N GLY A 51 4.19 2.15 11.62
CA GLY A 51 3.54 3.06 12.56
C GLY A 51 2.50 2.33 13.40
N ARG A 52 1.80 3.06 14.23
CA ARG A 52 0.73 2.52 15.07
C ARG A 52 -0.65 2.72 14.46
N GLN A 53 -0.86 3.86 13.82
CA GLN A 53 -2.17 4.26 13.32
C GLN A 53 -2.02 5.05 12.03
N ALA A 54 -2.89 4.81 11.07
CA ALA A 54 -3.03 5.61 9.85
C ALA A 54 -4.41 6.27 9.80
N THR A 55 -4.43 7.59 9.59
CA THR A 55 -5.64 8.38 9.44
C THR A 55 -5.65 9.05 8.08
N VAL A 56 -6.74 8.88 7.36
CA VAL A 56 -7.00 9.53 6.07
C VAL A 56 -8.19 10.45 6.22
N THR A 57 -8.00 11.72 5.93
CA THR A 57 -9.05 12.74 5.96
C THR A 57 -9.16 13.41 4.60
N MET A 58 -10.37 13.63 4.12
CA MET A 58 -10.63 14.34 2.87
C MET A 58 -11.55 15.54 3.14
N LYS A 59 -11.16 16.69 2.61
CA LYS A 59 -11.93 17.92 2.65
C LYS A 59 -12.42 18.28 1.25
N ASP A 60 -13.51 19.00 1.17
CA ASP A 60 -14.11 19.49 -0.09
C ASP A 60 -13.21 20.52 -0.81
N ALA A 61 -12.47 21.31 -0.04
CA ALA A 61 -11.52 22.30 -0.51
C ALA A 61 -10.40 22.50 0.53
N PRO A 62 -9.30 23.17 0.16
CA PRO A 62 -8.26 23.57 1.11
C PRO A 62 -8.84 24.41 2.24
N GLY A 63 -8.75 23.90 3.49
CA GLY A 63 -9.35 24.53 4.66
C GLY A 63 -10.86 24.42 4.78
N GLY A 64 -11.52 23.68 3.88
CA GLY A 64 -12.95 23.45 3.86
C GLY A 64 -13.46 22.40 4.84
N ALA A 65 -14.71 21.96 4.65
CA ALA A 65 -15.34 20.97 5.51
C ALA A 65 -14.76 19.56 5.28
N THR A 66 -14.64 18.79 6.34
CA THR A 66 -14.25 17.38 6.24
C THR A 66 -15.43 16.56 5.71
N ILE A 67 -15.26 15.92 4.56
CA ILE A 67 -16.26 15.08 3.89
C ILE A 67 -16.01 13.59 4.10
N TYR A 68 -14.79 13.20 4.48
CA TYR A 68 -14.41 11.83 4.77
C TYR A 68 -13.32 11.78 5.83
N SER A 69 -13.41 10.83 6.73
CA SER A 69 -12.36 10.56 7.71
C SER A 69 -12.39 9.08 8.07
N LYS A 70 -11.25 8.42 7.94
CA LYS A 70 -11.08 7.02 8.33
C LYS A 70 -9.74 6.84 9.03
N THR A 71 -9.80 6.21 10.17
CA THR A 71 -8.64 5.87 10.99
C THR A 71 -8.57 4.36 11.13
N VAL A 72 -7.37 3.80 10.96
CA VAL A 72 -7.09 2.38 11.10
C VAL A 72 -5.89 2.20 11.99
N GLU A 73 -6.02 1.34 12.99
CA GLU A 73 -4.89 0.84 13.76
C GLU A 73 -4.07 -0.12 12.88
N LEU A 74 -2.76 0.06 12.87
CA LEU A 74 -1.85 -0.78 12.11
C LEU A 74 -1.39 -2.01 12.92
N ASP A 75 -2.23 -2.46 13.82
CA ASP A 75 -2.07 -3.67 14.60
C ASP A 75 -2.99 -4.75 14.02
N GLY A 76 -2.39 -5.77 13.44
CA GLY A 76 -3.08 -6.93 12.87
C GLY A 76 -3.11 -8.14 13.80
N THR A 77 -2.66 -7.97 15.06
CA THR A 77 -2.60 -9.08 16.01
C THR A 77 -3.99 -9.62 16.30
N LEU A 78 -4.20 -10.89 15.98
CA LEU A 78 -5.44 -11.60 16.27
C LEU A 78 -5.39 -12.14 17.70
N ILE A 79 -6.38 -11.75 18.50
CA ILE A 79 -6.54 -12.21 19.89
C ILE A 79 -7.89 -12.92 19.99
N ASP A 80 -7.88 -14.24 19.77
CA ASP A 80 -9.08 -15.07 19.79
C ASP A 80 -9.24 -15.84 21.13
N SER A 81 -8.18 -15.91 21.94
CA SER A 81 -8.16 -16.63 23.20
C SER A 81 -7.41 -15.88 24.30
N ILE A 82 -7.60 -16.34 25.57
CA ILE A 82 -6.80 -15.85 26.71
C ILE A 82 -5.32 -16.19 26.53
N TYR A 83 -5.01 -17.28 25.85
CA TYR A 83 -3.63 -17.63 25.54
C TYR A 83 -3.00 -16.62 24.57
N ASP A 84 -3.73 -16.23 23.52
CA ASP A 84 -3.26 -15.23 22.55
C ASP A 84 -3.05 -13.88 23.22
N TRP A 85 -3.91 -13.52 24.18
CA TRP A 85 -3.72 -12.28 24.96
C TRP A 85 -2.36 -12.20 25.65
N PHE A 86 -1.82 -13.32 26.12
CA PHE A 86 -0.54 -13.35 26.81
C PHE A 86 0.66 -13.62 25.91
N TYR A 87 0.46 -14.32 24.78
CA TYR A 87 1.55 -14.88 23.98
C TYR A 87 1.47 -14.56 22.50
N ALA A 88 0.43 -13.85 22.00
CA ALA A 88 0.37 -13.45 20.60
C ALA A 88 1.55 -12.53 20.27
N GLU A 89 2.24 -12.84 19.19
CA GLU A 89 3.24 -11.95 18.62
C GLU A 89 2.56 -10.76 17.92
N TYR A 90 3.14 -9.57 18.07
CA TYR A 90 2.67 -8.37 17.40
C TYR A 90 2.80 -8.54 15.89
N GLU A 91 1.69 -8.45 15.18
CA GLU A 91 1.65 -8.44 13.72
C GLU A 91 1.33 -7.05 13.22
N GLN A 92 2.26 -6.44 12.50
CA GLN A 92 2.05 -5.12 11.91
C GLN A 92 1.32 -5.23 10.58
N LEU A 93 0.22 -4.47 10.42
CA LEU A 93 -0.39 -4.24 9.12
C LEU A 93 0.48 -3.26 8.32
N THR A 94 1.01 -3.73 7.21
CA THR A 94 1.88 -2.95 6.31
C THR A 94 1.14 -2.34 5.15
N ASP A 95 -0.08 -2.81 4.88
CA ASP A 95 -0.84 -2.40 3.70
C ASP A 95 -2.20 -1.84 4.11
N PHE A 96 -2.55 -0.69 3.58
CA PHE A 96 -3.84 -0.05 3.82
C PHE A 96 -4.42 0.49 2.51
N VAL A 97 -5.57 -0.05 2.10
CA VAL A 97 -6.21 0.32 0.84
C VAL A 97 -7.64 0.82 1.10
N LEU A 98 -7.96 1.96 0.53
CA LEU A 98 -9.29 2.57 0.50
C LEU A 98 -9.81 2.61 -0.92
N THR A 99 -11.06 2.21 -1.12
CA THR A 99 -11.76 2.26 -2.41
C THR A 99 -13.10 3.00 -2.32
N ASP A 100 -13.36 3.60 -1.16
CA ASP A 100 -14.63 4.23 -0.77
C ASP A 100 -14.52 5.75 -0.62
N LEU A 101 -13.46 6.37 -1.17
CA LEU A 101 -13.31 7.82 -1.12
C LEU A 101 -14.40 8.50 -1.94
N PRO A 102 -15.05 9.55 -1.40
CA PRO A 102 -16.05 10.31 -2.15
C PRO A 102 -15.38 11.05 -3.31
N VAL A 103 -15.88 10.82 -4.54
CA VAL A 103 -15.34 11.46 -5.73
C VAL A 103 -15.83 12.90 -5.80
N HIS A 104 -14.93 13.86 -5.60
CA HIS A 104 -15.17 15.27 -5.76
C HIS A 104 -14.43 15.81 -6.97
N PHE A 105 -15.11 16.59 -7.80
CA PHE A 105 -14.53 17.18 -9.02
C PHE A 105 -13.90 18.55 -8.78
N VAL A 106 -14.10 19.12 -7.61
CA VAL A 106 -13.53 20.41 -7.20
C VAL A 106 -12.29 20.16 -6.36
N SER A 107 -11.48 21.16 -6.13
CA SER A 107 -10.18 21.10 -5.44
C SER A 107 -10.28 20.51 -4.02
N ASN A 108 -10.38 19.20 -3.93
CA ASN A 108 -10.32 18.49 -2.65
C ASN A 108 -8.91 18.44 -2.08
N GLU A 109 -8.84 18.37 -0.77
CA GLU A 109 -7.60 18.22 -0.02
C GLU A 109 -7.64 16.90 0.75
N LEU A 110 -6.70 16.01 0.43
CA LEU A 110 -6.52 14.72 1.08
C LEU A 110 -5.34 14.82 2.04
N THR A 111 -5.57 14.53 3.31
CA THR A 111 -4.53 14.47 4.33
C THR A 111 -4.34 13.04 4.78
N VAL A 112 -3.12 12.54 4.68
CA VAL A 112 -2.70 11.24 5.22
C VAL A 112 -1.82 11.50 6.42
N THR A 113 -2.15 10.93 7.56
CA THR A 113 -1.37 11.04 8.80
C THR A 113 -1.09 9.64 9.32
N ILE A 114 0.19 9.31 9.48
CA ILE A 114 0.66 8.07 10.10
C ILE A 114 1.32 8.45 11.41
N THR A 115 0.90 7.84 12.51
CA THR A 115 1.44 8.12 13.85
C THR A 115 2.04 6.87 14.48
N GLY A 116 3.04 7.07 15.32
CA GLY A 116 3.71 5.98 16.03
C GLY A 116 4.56 6.51 17.18
N SER A 117 5.11 5.61 17.97
CA SER A 117 5.94 5.95 19.14
C SER A 117 7.42 6.19 18.79
N SER A 118 7.85 5.78 17.60
CA SER A 118 9.25 5.89 17.15
C SER A 118 9.32 6.44 15.73
N VAL A 119 10.04 5.80 14.85
CA VAL A 119 10.06 6.11 13.41
C VAL A 119 8.77 5.60 12.79
N VAL A 120 8.14 6.42 11.97
CA VAL A 120 7.00 6.06 11.11
C VAL A 120 7.43 6.15 9.66
N ALA A 121 6.91 5.27 8.82
CA ALA A 121 7.29 5.21 7.43
C ALA A 121 6.11 4.87 6.51
N CYS A 122 6.21 5.30 5.26
CA CYS A 122 5.36 4.88 4.15
C CYS A 122 6.23 4.65 2.92
N GLY A 123 6.18 3.43 2.36
CA GLY A 123 6.92 3.07 1.17
C GLY A 123 6.25 3.60 -0.09
N VAL A 124 4.95 3.33 -0.24
CA VAL A 124 4.19 3.74 -1.43
C VAL A 124 2.89 4.42 -1.03
N CYS A 125 2.62 5.57 -1.63
CA CYS A 125 1.33 6.26 -1.57
C CYS A 125 0.79 6.42 -2.99
N HIS A 126 -0.15 5.56 -3.37
CA HIS A 126 -0.75 5.56 -4.69
C HIS A 126 -2.21 6.00 -4.62
N MET A 127 -2.60 6.89 -5.53
CA MET A 127 -3.95 7.44 -5.59
C MET A 127 -4.49 7.36 -7.01
N GLY A 128 -5.79 7.11 -7.13
CA GLY A 128 -6.41 7.05 -8.44
C GLY A 128 -7.93 6.85 -8.37
N PRO A 129 -8.56 6.75 -9.54
CA PRO A 129 -9.96 6.36 -9.61
C PRO A 129 -10.13 4.90 -9.16
N ALA A 130 -11.08 4.65 -8.26
CA ALA A 130 -11.50 3.28 -7.95
C ALA A 130 -12.47 2.80 -9.04
N LEU A 131 -12.13 1.70 -9.70
CA LEU A 131 -12.95 1.09 -10.74
C LEU A 131 -13.33 -0.33 -10.34
N GLN A 132 -14.62 -0.61 -10.29
CA GLN A 132 -15.10 -1.97 -10.18
C GLN A 132 -14.93 -2.67 -11.53
N ILE A 133 -14.09 -3.71 -11.57
CA ILE A 133 -13.78 -4.46 -12.80
C ILE A 133 -14.65 -5.70 -12.99
N GLY A 134 -15.36 -6.15 -11.96
CA GLY A 134 -16.24 -7.31 -12.04
C GLY A 134 -16.54 -7.92 -10.68
N VAL A 135 -17.17 -9.08 -10.70
CA VAL A 135 -17.49 -9.88 -9.52
C VAL A 135 -16.65 -11.16 -9.54
N VAL A 136 -16.06 -11.51 -8.41
CA VAL A 136 -15.23 -12.71 -8.28
C VAL A 136 -16.12 -13.95 -8.29
N GLN A 137 -15.81 -14.93 -9.13
CA GLN A 137 -16.45 -16.25 -9.13
C GLN A 137 -15.85 -17.20 -8.10
N LYS A 138 -16.58 -18.27 -7.82
CA LYS A 138 -16.09 -19.39 -7.03
C LYS A 138 -14.86 -20.01 -7.73
N GLY A 139 -13.80 -20.24 -6.96
CA GLY A 139 -12.54 -20.79 -7.48
C GLY A 139 -11.36 -19.83 -7.37
N ALA A 140 -11.54 -18.71 -6.65
CA ALA A 140 -10.42 -17.87 -6.27
C ALA A 140 -9.36 -18.68 -5.50
N SER A 141 -8.09 -18.52 -5.84
CA SER A 141 -6.99 -19.12 -5.11
C SER A 141 -6.02 -18.04 -4.61
N VAL A 142 -5.49 -18.28 -3.43
CA VAL A 142 -4.48 -17.42 -2.81
C VAL A 142 -3.27 -18.27 -2.50
N GLY A 143 -2.09 -17.77 -2.81
CA GLY A 143 -0.83 -18.46 -2.60
C GLY A 143 0.30 -17.51 -2.28
N ILE A 144 1.44 -18.08 -1.98
CA ILE A 144 2.69 -17.36 -1.72
C ILE A 144 3.70 -17.81 -2.77
N VAL A 145 4.37 -16.83 -3.39
CA VAL A 145 5.55 -17.09 -4.24
C VAL A 145 6.76 -16.84 -3.37
N ASP A 146 7.45 -17.92 -2.99
CA ASP A 146 8.69 -17.87 -2.21
C ASP A 146 9.89 -17.83 -3.16
N TYR A 147 10.71 -16.80 -3.06
CA TYR A 147 11.94 -16.63 -3.84
C TYR A 147 13.18 -17.23 -3.15
N SER A 148 12.99 -17.94 -2.02
CA SER A 148 14.07 -18.63 -1.33
C SER A 148 14.72 -19.69 -2.22
N ARG A 149 16.03 -19.84 -2.11
CA ARG A 149 16.79 -20.77 -2.91
C ARG A 149 17.28 -21.93 -2.04
N LYS A 150 16.94 -23.15 -2.46
CA LYS A 150 17.52 -24.38 -1.93
C LYS A 150 18.72 -24.77 -2.82
N ALA A 151 19.90 -24.85 -2.25
CA ALA A 151 21.10 -25.40 -2.90
C ALA A 151 21.46 -26.73 -2.24
N VAL A 152 21.78 -27.74 -3.06
CA VAL A 152 22.21 -29.08 -2.61
C VAL A 152 23.65 -29.26 -3.05
N ASP A 153 24.53 -29.64 -2.14
CA ASP A 153 25.92 -29.95 -2.44
C ASP A 153 26.09 -31.37 -3.05
N ALA A 154 27.30 -31.70 -3.47
CA ALA A 154 27.63 -33.01 -4.05
C ALA A 154 27.45 -34.18 -3.05
N PHE A 155 27.38 -33.90 -1.76
CA PHE A 155 27.22 -34.88 -0.68
C PHE A 155 25.77 -35.03 -0.22
N GLY A 156 24.82 -34.31 -0.86
CA GLY A 156 23.40 -34.35 -0.51
C GLY A 156 22.99 -33.44 0.64
N ASN A 157 23.90 -32.64 1.20
CA ASN A 157 23.54 -31.63 2.19
C ASN A 157 22.86 -30.45 1.49
N TYR A 158 21.84 -29.89 2.13
CA TYR A 158 21.14 -28.73 1.58
C TYR A 158 21.31 -27.50 2.45
N SER A 159 21.42 -26.35 1.80
CA SER A 159 21.35 -25.03 2.40
C SER A 159 20.16 -24.26 1.85
N ILE A 160 19.46 -23.55 2.72
CA ILE A 160 18.32 -22.73 2.34
C ILE A 160 18.71 -21.27 2.56
N THR A 161 18.78 -20.49 1.47
CA THR A 161 18.94 -19.04 1.54
C THR A 161 17.54 -18.43 1.52
N LYS A 162 17.05 -17.97 2.68
CA LYS A 162 15.78 -17.25 2.77
C LYS A 162 15.83 -15.95 1.96
N ARG A 163 14.79 -15.71 1.17
CA ARG A 163 14.58 -14.48 0.42
C ARG A 163 13.19 -13.94 0.70
N ALA A 164 12.85 -12.79 0.10
CA ALA A 164 11.52 -12.22 0.15
C ALA A 164 10.50 -13.17 -0.48
N PHE A 165 9.24 -13.03 -0.09
CA PHE A 165 8.10 -13.69 -0.73
C PHE A 165 7.14 -12.65 -1.26
N SER A 166 6.32 -13.01 -2.24
CA SER A 166 5.19 -12.19 -2.70
C SER A 166 3.88 -12.94 -2.52
N LYS A 167 2.83 -12.20 -2.20
CA LYS A 167 1.46 -12.72 -2.16
C LYS A 167 0.96 -12.83 -3.60
N ARG A 168 0.33 -13.95 -3.93
CA ARG A 168 -0.30 -14.21 -5.24
C ARG A 168 -1.77 -14.48 -5.04
N SER A 169 -2.61 -13.85 -5.86
CA SER A 169 -4.04 -14.13 -5.90
C SER A 169 -4.45 -14.36 -7.36
N ASP A 170 -5.06 -15.52 -7.62
CA ASP A 170 -5.62 -15.84 -8.92
C ASP A 170 -7.13 -15.75 -8.80
N LEU A 171 -7.73 -14.77 -9.48
CA LEU A 171 -9.14 -14.44 -9.40
C LEU A 171 -9.81 -14.65 -10.76
N GLN A 172 -10.91 -15.38 -10.78
CA GLN A 172 -11.79 -15.44 -11.94
C GLN A 172 -12.87 -14.36 -11.79
N LEU A 173 -12.92 -13.44 -12.75
CA LEU A 173 -13.83 -12.31 -12.72
C LEU A 173 -14.90 -12.47 -13.80
N VAL A 174 -16.15 -12.20 -13.43
CA VAL A 174 -17.25 -11.98 -14.38
C VAL A 174 -17.47 -10.49 -14.49
N THR A 175 -17.45 -10.01 -15.71
CA THR A 175 -17.77 -8.63 -16.05
C THR A 175 -18.85 -8.57 -17.11
N ASP A 176 -19.65 -7.51 -17.10
CA ASP A 176 -20.63 -7.27 -18.16
C ASP A 176 -19.96 -7.10 -19.52
N ALA A 177 -20.58 -7.68 -20.55
CA ALA A 177 -20.07 -7.59 -21.94
C ALA A 177 -19.88 -6.14 -22.40
N GLY A 178 -20.75 -5.22 -21.96
CA GLY A 178 -20.63 -3.78 -22.25
C GLY A 178 -19.45 -3.09 -21.58
N GLN A 179 -18.92 -3.63 -20.50
CA GLN A 179 -17.81 -3.06 -19.76
C GLN A 179 -16.45 -3.69 -20.11
N PHE A 180 -16.45 -4.77 -20.89
CA PHE A 180 -15.25 -5.54 -21.22
C PHE A 180 -14.09 -4.67 -21.75
N ASN A 181 -14.38 -3.84 -22.75
CA ASN A 181 -13.34 -2.97 -23.35
C ASN A 181 -12.78 -1.93 -22.36
N ARG A 182 -13.62 -1.44 -21.45
CA ARG A 182 -13.20 -0.50 -20.41
C ARG A 182 -12.26 -1.19 -19.41
N VAL A 183 -12.66 -2.36 -18.93
CA VAL A 183 -11.86 -3.17 -17.99
C VAL A 183 -10.53 -3.55 -18.64
N PHE A 184 -10.54 -4.02 -19.88
CA PHE A 184 -9.33 -4.39 -20.61
C PHE A 184 -8.35 -3.22 -20.76
N ARG A 185 -8.84 -2.03 -21.14
CA ARG A 185 -8.00 -0.82 -21.24
C ARG A 185 -7.40 -0.43 -19.88
N THR A 186 -8.17 -0.54 -18.80
CA THR A 186 -7.70 -0.18 -17.45
C THR A 186 -6.64 -1.16 -16.96
N LEU A 187 -6.71 -2.44 -17.33
CA LEU A 187 -5.72 -3.46 -16.95
C LEU A 187 -4.47 -3.44 -17.84
N ALA A 188 -4.59 -2.94 -19.06
CA ALA A 188 -3.48 -2.86 -20.01
C ALA A 188 -2.58 -1.62 -19.83
N GLY A 189 -2.98 -0.66 -18.98
CA GLY A 189 -2.23 0.59 -18.67
C GLY A 189 -2.54 1.66 -19.67
#